data_03f81b06da920d112db199b4356d2b63
#
_entry.id   03f81b06da920d112db199b4356d2b63
#
_cell.length_a   1.000
_cell.length_b   1.000
_cell.length_c   1.000
_cell.angle_alpha   90.00
_cell.angle_beta   90.00
_cell.angle_gamma   90.00
#
_symmetry.space_group_name_H-M   'P 1'
#
loop_
_entity.id
_entity.type
_entity.pdbx_description
1 polymer ?
#
loop_
_entity_poly.entity_id
_entity_poly.type
_entity_poly.pdbx_seq_one_letter_code
_entity_poly.pdbx_strand_id
1 'polypeptide(L)' 'MDINEKVLKLKIREQELQKELTYWKEEFKPSGNMGKWGRQTRLDKIEKELKEIQQDISFHDTLYLSNEIYNQWKDKNLTN' A
#
# COMPACT_ATOMS: atom_id res chain seq x y z
N MET A 1 16.69 -7.34 7.20
CA MET A 1 15.67 -7.45 6.14
C MET A 1 15.87 -6.33 5.14
N ASP A 2 15.97 -6.67 3.88
CA ASP A 2 16.16 -5.69 2.82
C ASP A 2 14.91 -4.84 2.67
N ILE A 3 15.10 -3.53 2.46
CA ILE A 3 13.99 -2.59 2.22
C ILE A 3 13.17 -3.03 1.01
N ASN A 4 13.83 -3.56 -0.03
CA ASN A 4 13.16 -4.03 -1.24
C ASN A 4 12.21 -5.20 -0.97
N GLU A 5 12.58 -6.13 -0.09
CA GLU A 5 11.70 -7.23 0.31
C GLU A 5 10.47 -6.72 1.05
N LYS A 6 10.66 -5.74 1.92
CA LYS A 6 9.57 -5.15 2.69
C LYS A 6 8.57 -4.47 1.76
N VAL A 7 9.05 -3.67 0.82
CA VAL A 7 8.19 -2.99 -0.17
C VAL A 7 7.49 -4.00 -1.05
N LEU A 8 8.19 -5.08 -1.47
CA LEU A 8 7.58 -6.12 -2.29
C LEU A 8 6.43 -6.81 -1.56
N LYS A 9 6.60 -7.15 -0.29
CA LYS A 9 5.53 -7.73 0.52
C LYS A 9 4.33 -6.80 0.66
N LEU A 10 4.58 -5.51 0.84
CA LEU A 10 3.51 -4.51 0.91
C LEU A 10 2.76 -4.42 -0.41
N LYS A 11 3.45 -4.45 -1.53
CA LYS A 11 2.83 -4.40 -2.86
C LYS A 11 1.98 -5.64 -3.13
N ILE A 12 2.44 -6.81 -2.72
CA ILE A 12 1.67 -8.05 -2.83
C ILE A 12 0.38 -7.94 -2.00
N ARG A 13 0.50 -7.47 -0.77
CA ARG A 13 -0.67 -7.28 0.10
C ARG A 13 -1.65 -6.26 -0.49
N GLU A 14 -1.13 -5.18 -1.07
CA GLU A 14 -1.96 -4.20 -1.75
C GLU A 14 -2.78 -4.83 -2.87
N GLN A 15 -2.14 -5.66 -3.70
CA GLN A 15 -2.84 -6.35 -4.79
C GLN A 15 -3.92 -7.28 -4.27
N GLU A 16 -3.64 -8.03 -3.21
CA GLU A 16 -4.63 -8.91 -2.58
C GLU A 16 -5.84 -8.12 -2.07
N LEU A 17 -5.58 -6.99 -1.41
CA LEU A 17 -6.66 -6.14 -0.91
C LEU A 17 -7.47 -5.49 -2.03
N GLN A 18 -6.83 -5.12 -3.12
CA GLN A 18 -7.54 -4.57 -4.28
C GLN A 18 -8.46 -5.61 -4.92
N LYS A 19 -8.03 -6.87 -4.97
CA LYS A 19 -8.89 -7.96 -5.46
C LYS A 19 -10.09 -8.16 -4.54
N GLU A 20 -9.89 -8.16 -3.24
CA GLU A 20 -10.99 -8.24 -2.27
C GLU A 20 -11.94 -7.06 -2.42
N LEU A 21 -11.40 -5.85 -2.58
CA LEU A 21 -12.20 -4.65 -2.75
C LEU A 21 -13.10 -4.76 -3.98
N THR A 22 -12.55 -5.21 -5.11
CA THR A 22 -13.30 -5.42 -6.34
C THR A 22 -14.40 -6.46 -6.15
N TYR A 23 -14.09 -7.55 -5.46
CA TYR A 23 -15.08 -8.59 -5.16
C TYR A 23 -16.25 -8.01 -4.37
N TRP A 24 -15.98 -7.27 -3.30
CA TRP A 24 -17.03 -6.71 -2.45
C TRP A 24 -17.83 -5.61 -3.14
N LYS A 25 -17.23 -4.88 -4.06
CA LYS A 25 -17.92 -3.83 -4.80
C LYS A 25 -18.74 -4.36 -5.97
N GLU A 26 -18.21 -5.33 -6.73
CA GLU A 26 -18.77 -5.75 -8.01
C GLU A 26 -19.44 -7.11 -7.96
N GLU A 27 -18.85 -8.07 -7.26
CA GLU A 27 -19.32 -9.46 -7.28
C GLU A 27 -20.25 -9.81 -6.13
N PHE A 28 -20.06 -9.19 -4.99
CA PHE A 28 -20.88 -9.47 -3.81
C PHE A 28 -22.25 -8.82 -3.96
N LYS A 29 -23.30 -9.64 -3.86
CA LYS A 29 -24.68 -9.17 -3.90
C LYS A 29 -25.29 -9.28 -2.51
N PRO A 30 -25.47 -8.15 -1.79
CA PRO A 30 -26.06 -8.20 -0.45
C PRO A 30 -27.53 -8.57 -0.51
N SER A 31 -27.95 -9.44 0.41
CA SER A 31 -29.34 -9.80 0.61
C SER A 31 -29.83 -9.24 1.94
N GLY A 32 -30.76 -8.29 1.89
CA GLY A 32 -31.32 -7.64 3.08
C GLY A 32 -30.41 -6.58 3.70
N ASN A 33 -30.89 -5.99 4.80
CA ASN A 33 -30.20 -4.86 5.44
C ASN A 33 -28.89 -5.30 6.11
N MET A 34 -28.85 -6.49 6.68
CA MET A 34 -27.65 -7.03 7.32
C MET A 34 -26.52 -7.24 6.32
N GLY A 35 -26.85 -7.70 5.11
CA GLY A 35 -25.88 -7.88 4.06
C GLY A 35 -25.26 -6.58 3.60
N LYS A 36 -26.07 -5.52 3.47
CA LYS A 36 -25.60 -4.20 3.08
C LYS A 36 -24.66 -3.59 4.13
N TRP A 37 -25.03 -3.74 5.39
CA TRP A 37 -24.21 -3.23 6.49
C TRP A 37 -22.87 -3.97 6.57
N GLY A 38 -22.91 -5.29 6.47
CA GLY A 38 -21.71 -6.12 6.49
C GLY A 38 -20.78 -5.79 5.32
N ARG A 39 -21.35 -5.56 4.13
CA ARG A 39 -20.59 -5.15 2.94
C ARG A 39 -19.87 -3.81 3.18
N GLN A 40 -20.59 -2.82 3.70
CA GLN A 40 -20.03 -1.49 3.94
C GLN A 40 -18.91 -1.55 4.99
N THR A 41 -19.10 -2.29 6.06
CA THR A 41 -18.10 -2.48 7.11
C THR A 41 -16.82 -3.11 6.52
N ARG A 42 -16.98 -4.12 5.67
CA ARG A 42 -15.86 -4.78 5.03
C ARG A 42 -15.12 -3.86 4.07
N LEU A 43 -15.87 -3.10 3.27
CA LEU A 43 -15.28 -2.12 2.34
C LEU A 43 -14.48 -1.07 3.10
N ASP A 44 -15.04 -0.53 4.17
CA ASP A 44 -14.35 0.48 4.98
C ASP A 44 -13.05 -0.05 5.55
N LYS A 45 -13.05 -1.30 6.04
CA LYS A 45 -11.88 -1.95 6.60
C LYS A 45 -10.80 -2.16 5.55
N ILE A 46 -11.18 -2.64 4.36
CA ILE A 46 -10.24 -2.87 3.26
C ILE A 46 -9.65 -1.55 2.78
N GLU A 47 -10.47 -0.52 2.61
CA GLU A 47 -10.01 0.80 2.18
C GLU A 47 -9.04 1.41 3.18
N LYS A 48 -9.29 1.23 4.48
CA LYS A 48 -8.38 1.70 5.52
C LYS A 48 -7.03 1.00 5.45
N GLU A 49 -7.02 -0.33 5.31
CA GLU A 49 -5.77 -1.09 5.16
C GLU A 49 -5.00 -0.68 3.91
N LEU A 50 -5.70 -0.51 2.78
CA LEU A 50 -5.07 -0.07 1.53
C LEU A 50 -4.40 1.29 1.70
N LYS A 51 -5.09 2.22 2.35
CA LYS A 51 -4.53 3.55 2.60
C LYS A 51 -3.27 3.48 3.44
N GLU A 52 -3.27 2.67 4.50
CA GLU A 52 -2.12 2.48 5.37
C GLU A 52 -0.94 1.87 4.60
N ILE A 53 -1.20 0.84 3.79
CA ILE A 53 -0.17 0.19 2.98
C ILE A 53 0.41 1.14 1.94
N GLN A 54 -0.43 1.92 1.27
CA GLN A 54 0.02 2.90 0.28
C GLN A 54 0.89 3.98 0.92
N GLN A 55 0.56 4.40 2.13
CA GLN A 55 1.38 5.35 2.88
C GLN A 55 2.74 4.75 3.24
N ASP A 56 2.77 3.48 3.67
CA ASP A 56 4.00 2.78 4.00
C ASP A 56 4.90 2.61 2.77
N ILE A 57 4.34 2.23 1.63
CA ILE A 57 5.09 2.10 0.38
C ILE A 57 5.68 3.45 -0.01
N SER A 58 4.89 4.50 0.03
CA SER A 58 5.33 5.85 -0.29
C SER A 58 6.45 6.32 0.63
N PHE A 59 6.34 6.01 1.91
CA PHE A 59 7.37 6.35 2.89
C PHE A 59 8.70 5.67 2.58
N HIS A 60 8.68 4.37 2.26
CA HIS A 60 9.88 3.63 1.90
C HIS A 60 10.50 4.13 0.60
N ASP A 61 9.67 4.44 -0.39
CA ASP A 61 10.15 5.01 -1.66
C ASP A 61 10.82 6.36 -1.44
N THR A 62 10.23 7.20 -0.58
CA THR A 62 10.80 8.50 -0.25
C THR A 62 12.14 8.36 0.45
N LEU A 63 12.27 7.44 1.40
CA LEU A 63 13.54 7.18 2.08
C LEU A 63 14.62 6.71 1.11
N TYR A 64 14.26 5.81 0.21
CA TYR A 64 15.20 5.30 -0.80
C TYR A 64 15.71 6.42 -1.70
N LEU A 65 14.80 7.24 -2.22
CA LEU A 65 15.16 8.37 -3.07
C LEU A 65 16.02 9.40 -2.32
N SER A 66 15.70 9.68 -1.06
CA SER A 66 16.47 10.61 -0.26
C SER A 66 17.90 10.13 -0.05
N ASN A 67 18.07 8.83 0.21
CA ASN A 67 19.40 8.23 0.37
C ASN A 67 20.20 8.28 -0.93
N GLU A 68 19.56 8.02 -2.07
CA GLU A 68 20.19 8.09 -3.38
C GLU A 68 20.67 9.51 -3.69
N ILE A 69 19.82 10.49 -3.45
CA ILE A 69 20.16 11.89 -3.67
C ILE A 69 21.32 12.30 -2.76
N TYR A 70 21.28 11.90 -1.49
CA TYR A 70 22.36 12.20 -0.55
C TYR A 70 23.67 11.60 -0.99
N ASN A 71 23.68 10.34 -1.45
CA ASN A 71 24.87 9.66 -1.92
C ASN A 71 25.47 10.34 -3.16
N GLN A 72 24.62 10.75 -4.09
CA GLN A 72 25.06 11.48 -5.28
C GLN A 72 25.68 12.84 -4.91
N TRP A 73 25.06 13.55 -3.98
CA TRP A 73 25.58 14.82 -3.50
C TRP A 73 26.93 14.63 -2.80
N LYS A 74 27.04 13.62 -1.97
CA LYS A 74 28.28 13.30 -1.24
C LYS A 74 29.42 12.99 -2.19
N ASP A 75 29.17 12.18 -3.22
CA ASP A 75 30.18 11.85 -4.21
C ASP A 75 30.69 13.10 -4.96
N LYS A 76 29.76 13.98 -5.35
CA LYS A 76 30.11 15.23 -6.04
C LYS A 76 30.98 16.14 -5.19
N ASN A 77 30.71 16.21 -3.89
CA ASN A 77 31.42 17.11 -2.99
C ASN A 77 32.75 16.54 -2.47
N LEU A 78 32.87 15.22 -2.45
CA LEU A 78 34.10 14.55 -1.97
C LEU A 78 35.14 14.36 -3.08
N THR A 79 34.72 14.35 -4.35
CA THR A 79 35.63 14.17 -5.49
C THR A 79 36.25 15.49 -5.98
N ASN A 80 35.81 16.59 -5.43
CA ASN A 80 36.40 17.88 -5.68
C ASN A 80 37.48 18.17 -4.63
#